data_9df47f7d8c5efbec4549a0156fd4d79e
#
_entry.id   9df47f7d8c5efbec4549a0156fd4d79e
#
_cell.length_a   1.000
_cell.length_b   1.000
_cell.length_c   1.000
_cell.angle_alpha   90.00
_cell.angle_beta   90.00
_cell.angle_gamma   90.00
#
_symmetry.space_group_name_H-M   'P 1'
#
loop_
_entity.id
_entity.type
_entity.pdbx_description
1 polymer ?
#
loop_
_entity_poly.entity_id
_entity_poly.type
_entity_poly.pdbx_seq_one_letter_code
_entity_poly.pdbx_strand_id
1 'polypeptide(L)'
;MTDDRGRYYGALQDATRCLDLLTAQHISWSGPVPGSLAAEDDVVWPSAPPSDTVRNSVLSGAEHARLLIALLNSEQPWPPTVVYSTMRNVLVGGSQALWIAGCE
;
A
#
# COMPACT_ATOMS: atom_id res chain seq x y z
N MET A 1 -20.67 22.78 9.03
CA MET A 1 -19.91 22.14 10.10
C MET A 1 -20.17 20.65 10.22
N THR A 2 -21.32 20.20 9.84
CA THR A 2 -21.71 18.80 9.89
C THR A 2 -21.12 17.94 8.78
N ASP A 3 -20.59 18.55 7.72
CA ASP A 3 -20.11 17.83 6.54
C ASP A 3 -18.71 17.24 6.71
N ASP A 4 -17.92 17.75 7.66
CA ASP A 4 -16.55 17.26 7.86
C ASP A 4 -16.52 15.80 8.28
N ARG A 5 -17.46 15.42 9.14
CA ARG A 5 -17.56 14.03 9.60
C ARG A 5 -17.99 13.10 8.47
N GLY A 6 -18.95 13.52 7.64
CA GLY A 6 -19.38 12.77 6.48
C GLY A 6 -18.27 12.60 5.46
N ARG A 7 -17.50 13.65 5.20
CA ARG A 7 -16.34 13.60 4.31
C ARG A 7 -15.27 12.67 4.84
N TYR A 8 -15.01 12.72 6.14
CA TYR A 8 -14.05 11.86 6.80
C TYR A 8 -14.40 10.37 6.63
N TYR A 9 -15.63 9.99 6.94
CA TYR A 9 -16.08 8.62 6.79
C TYR A 9 -16.13 8.19 5.34
N GLY A 10 -16.53 9.08 4.43
CA GLY A 10 -16.52 8.81 3.00
C GLY A 10 -15.11 8.53 2.49
N ALA A 11 -14.14 9.32 2.92
CA ALA A 11 -12.72 9.11 2.56
C ALA A 11 -12.20 7.78 3.07
N LEU A 12 -12.56 7.39 4.31
CA LEU A 12 -12.16 6.09 4.87
C LEU A 12 -12.79 4.93 4.10
N GLN A 13 -14.04 5.06 3.69
CA GLN A 13 -14.70 4.02 2.88
C GLN A 13 -14.04 3.87 1.52
N ASP A 14 -13.69 4.99 0.87
CA ASP A 14 -13.01 4.96 -0.42
C ASP A 14 -11.61 4.34 -0.30
N ALA A 15 -10.88 4.69 0.75
CA ALA A 15 -9.57 4.09 1.03
C ALA A 15 -9.70 2.59 1.25
N THR A 16 -10.69 2.14 2.01
CA THR A 16 -10.94 0.71 2.25
C THR A 16 -11.22 -0.01 0.95
N ARG A 17 -12.02 0.58 0.07
CA ARG A 17 -12.33 0.00 -1.24
C ARG A 17 -11.08 -0.15 -2.09
N CYS A 18 -10.22 0.87 -2.12
CA CYS A 18 -8.95 0.81 -2.84
C CYS A 18 -8.05 -0.30 -2.30
N LEU A 19 -7.97 -0.44 -0.98
CA LEU A 19 -7.17 -1.48 -0.33
C LEU A 19 -7.71 -2.88 -0.64
N ASP A 20 -9.03 -3.05 -0.70
CA ASP A 20 -9.65 -4.32 -1.06
C ASP A 20 -9.30 -4.71 -2.50
N LEU A 21 -9.29 -3.75 -3.43
CA LEU A 21 -8.88 -3.99 -4.81
C LEU A 21 -7.40 -4.37 -4.90
N LEU A 22 -6.52 -3.67 -4.17
CA LEU A 22 -5.10 -4.00 -4.13
C LEU A 22 -4.85 -5.38 -3.55
N THR A 23 -5.57 -5.75 -2.50
CA THR A 23 -5.47 -7.07 -1.88
C THR A 23 -5.90 -8.16 -2.84
N ALA A 24 -7.01 -7.95 -3.56
CA ALA A 24 -7.48 -8.90 -4.56
C ALA A 24 -6.46 -9.10 -5.68
N GLN A 25 -5.85 -8.01 -6.17
CA GLN A 25 -4.79 -8.09 -7.18
C GLN A 25 -3.57 -8.82 -6.65
N HIS A 26 -3.20 -8.59 -5.39
CA HIS A 26 -2.06 -9.26 -4.76
C HIS A 26 -2.29 -10.78 -4.66
N ILE A 27 -3.47 -11.19 -4.28
CA ILE A 27 -3.84 -12.62 -4.18
C ILE A 27 -3.75 -13.30 -5.56
N SER A 28 -4.16 -12.61 -6.62
CA SER A 28 -4.14 -13.12 -7.99
C SER A 28 -2.79 -12.94 -8.69
N TRP A 29 -1.79 -12.39 -8.01
CA TRP A 29 -0.49 -12.12 -8.60
C TRP A 29 0.23 -13.40 -8.99
N SER A 30 0.62 -13.49 -10.25
CA SER A 30 1.35 -14.64 -10.80
C SER A 30 2.72 -14.25 -11.37
N GLY A 31 3.19 -13.05 -11.04
CA GLY A 31 4.45 -12.52 -11.55
C GLY A 31 4.25 -11.40 -12.57
N PRO A 32 5.34 -10.77 -13.03
CA PRO A 32 5.25 -9.73 -14.04
C PRO A 32 4.76 -10.28 -15.36
N VAL A 33 4.14 -9.43 -16.17
CA VAL A 33 3.68 -9.80 -17.50
C VAL A 33 4.89 -10.21 -18.36
N PRO A 34 4.85 -11.38 -19.01
CA PRO A 34 5.96 -11.80 -19.88
C PRO A 34 6.26 -10.77 -20.97
N GLY A 35 7.53 -10.47 -21.17
CA GLY A 35 7.97 -9.47 -22.15
C GLY A 35 7.92 -8.03 -21.67
N SER A 36 7.44 -7.79 -20.43
CA SER A 36 7.44 -6.45 -19.85
C SER A 36 8.83 -6.06 -19.34
N LEU A 37 9.05 -4.77 -19.10
CA LEU A 37 10.29 -4.29 -18.49
C LEU A 37 10.52 -4.89 -17.13
N ALA A 38 9.45 -5.07 -16.34
CA ALA A 38 9.54 -5.71 -15.04
C ALA A 38 10.04 -7.15 -15.14
N ALA A 39 9.58 -7.90 -16.16
CA ALA A 39 10.06 -9.26 -16.39
C ALA A 39 11.53 -9.28 -16.80
N GLU A 40 11.96 -8.31 -17.63
CA GLU A 40 13.36 -8.17 -18.03
C GLU A 40 14.25 -7.85 -16.82
N ASP A 41 13.82 -6.95 -15.95
CA ASP A 41 14.56 -6.59 -14.74
C ASP A 41 14.70 -7.79 -13.80
N ASP A 42 13.68 -8.63 -13.68
CA ASP A 42 13.72 -9.83 -12.85
C ASP A 42 14.74 -10.83 -13.36
N VAL A 43 14.95 -10.93 -14.66
CA VAL A 43 15.97 -11.80 -15.25
C VAL A 43 17.37 -11.32 -14.89
N VAL A 44 17.60 -10.01 -14.83
CA VAL A 44 18.89 -9.42 -14.46
C VAL A 44 19.22 -9.68 -12.99
N TRP A 45 18.20 -9.70 -12.11
CA TRP A 45 18.38 -9.88 -10.67
C TRP A 45 17.58 -11.08 -10.16
N PRO A 46 17.93 -12.31 -10.57
CA PRO A 46 17.08 -13.49 -10.28
C PRO A 46 17.01 -13.85 -8.81
N SER A 47 18.04 -13.55 -8.01
CA SER A 47 18.05 -13.85 -6.57
C SER A 47 17.30 -12.80 -5.74
N ALA A 48 17.02 -11.62 -6.30
CA ALA A 48 16.27 -10.56 -5.65
C ALA A 48 15.47 -9.79 -6.70
N PRO A 49 14.44 -10.42 -7.28
CA PRO A 49 13.70 -9.81 -8.38
C PRO A 49 13.07 -8.47 -7.97
N PRO A 50 13.29 -7.40 -8.74
CA PRO A 50 12.70 -6.09 -8.41
C PRO A 50 11.18 -6.11 -8.31
N SER A 51 10.49 -6.95 -9.08
CA SER A 51 9.03 -7.08 -9.00
C SER A 51 8.57 -7.57 -7.63
N ASP A 52 9.32 -8.46 -6.98
CA ASP A 52 9.02 -8.93 -5.62
C ASP A 52 9.17 -7.79 -4.61
N THR A 53 10.18 -6.94 -4.76
CA THR A 53 10.38 -5.80 -3.89
C THR A 53 9.23 -4.80 -4.03
N VAL A 54 8.80 -4.50 -5.25
CA VAL A 54 7.64 -3.62 -5.51
C VAL A 54 6.40 -4.21 -4.88
N ARG A 55 6.14 -5.50 -5.12
CA ARG A 55 4.98 -6.20 -4.58
C ARG A 55 4.96 -6.16 -3.06
N ASN A 56 6.08 -6.47 -2.42
CA ASN A 56 6.18 -6.50 -0.96
C ASN A 56 6.04 -5.09 -0.37
N SER A 57 6.55 -4.06 -1.05
CA SER A 57 6.41 -2.67 -0.61
C SER A 57 4.95 -2.22 -0.68
N VAL A 58 4.23 -2.56 -1.75
CA VAL A 58 2.81 -2.27 -1.89
C VAL A 58 2.01 -3.00 -0.81
N LEU A 59 2.29 -4.28 -0.59
CA LEU A 59 1.60 -5.08 0.42
C LEU A 59 1.82 -4.52 1.82
N SER A 60 3.06 -4.19 2.16
CA SER A 60 3.38 -3.58 3.45
C SER A 60 2.64 -2.26 3.65
N GLY A 61 2.65 -1.40 2.64
CA GLY A 61 1.90 -0.15 2.68
C GLY A 61 0.41 -0.37 2.86
N ALA A 62 -0.16 -1.34 2.16
CA ALA A 62 -1.58 -1.66 2.26
C ALA A 62 -1.95 -2.20 3.64
N GLU A 63 -1.13 -3.06 4.22
CA GLU A 63 -1.37 -3.59 5.57
C GLU A 63 -1.33 -2.49 6.63
N HIS A 64 -0.34 -1.59 6.54
CA HIS A 64 -0.27 -0.45 7.44
C HIS A 64 -1.43 0.53 7.23
N ALA A 65 -1.88 0.71 5.99
CA ALA A 65 -3.04 1.55 5.70
C ALA A 65 -4.31 0.97 6.32
N ARG A 66 -4.50 -0.34 6.30
CA ARG A 66 -5.63 -1.00 6.97
C ARG A 66 -5.59 -0.78 8.47
N LEU A 67 -4.41 -0.91 9.07
CA LEU A 67 -4.23 -0.63 10.49
C LEU A 67 -4.57 0.82 10.81
N LEU A 68 -4.10 1.76 9.99
CA LEU A 68 -4.41 3.18 10.16
C LEU A 68 -5.91 3.44 10.10
N ILE A 69 -6.61 2.86 9.13
CA ILE A 69 -8.07 2.99 9.01
C ILE A 69 -8.76 2.41 10.24
N ALA A 70 -8.32 1.27 10.73
CA ALA A 70 -8.87 0.67 11.94
C ALA A 70 -8.68 1.57 13.18
N LEU A 71 -7.50 2.19 13.30
CA LEU A 71 -7.22 3.15 14.38
C LEU A 71 -8.12 4.37 14.27
N LEU A 72 -8.28 4.92 13.06
CA LEU A 72 -9.11 6.10 12.82
C LEU A 72 -10.60 5.83 13.06
N ASN A 73 -11.05 4.60 12.87
CA ASN A 73 -12.43 4.20 13.16
C ASN A 73 -12.64 3.81 14.61
N SER A 74 -11.58 3.69 15.39
CA SER A 74 -11.67 3.32 16.80
C SER A 74 -12.26 4.48 17.61
N GLU A 75 -13.10 4.16 18.60
CA GLU A 75 -13.61 5.13 19.56
C GLU A 75 -12.61 5.42 20.67
N GLN A 76 -11.57 4.60 20.79
CA GLN A 76 -10.52 4.78 21.78
C GLN A 76 -9.59 5.92 21.37
N PRO A 77 -8.99 6.64 22.35
CA PRO A 77 -7.97 7.64 22.02
C PRO A 77 -6.79 7.00 21.28
N TRP A 78 -6.34 7.64 20.22
CA TRP A 78 -5.24 7.12 19.44
C TRP A 78 -3.90 7.54 20.06
N PRO A 79 -2.97 6.61 20.29
CA PRO A 79 -1.61 6.99 20.66
C PRO A 79 -0.96 7.74 19.48
N PRO A 80 -0.54 8.99 19.64
CA PRO A 80 0.00 9.76 18.52
C PRO A 80 1.20 9.10 17.83
N THR A 81 2.08 8.49 18.62
CA THR A 81 3.25 7.81 18.09
C THR A 81 2.88 6.65 17.16
N VAL A 82 1.86 5.88 17.53
CA VAL A 82 1.39 4.75 16.71
C VAL A 82 0.79 5.26 15.41
N VAL A 83 -0.02 6.32 15.46
CA VAL A 83 -0.62 6.92 14.27
C VAL A 83 0.46 7.43 13.31
N TYR A 84 1.43 8.18 13.82
CA TYR A 84 2.52 8.70 13.00
C TYR A 84 3.39 7.59 12.40
N SER A 85 3.72 6.57 13.18
CA SER A 85 4.50 5.43 12.70
C SER A 85 3.78 4.67 11.60
N THR A 86 2.47 4.47 11.77
CA THR A 86 1.65 3.78 10.77
C THR A 86 1.55 4.60 9.48
N MET A 87 1.31 5.90 9.58
CA MET A 87 1.29 6.81 8.43
C MET A 87 2.62 6.80 7.69
N ARG A 88 3.72 6.86 8.43
CA ARG A 88 5.07 6.80 7.84
C ARG A 88 5.27 5.51 7.04
N ASN A 89 4.86 4.37 7.60
CA ASN A 89 5.03 3.08 6.94
C ASN A 89 4.18 2.98 5.66
N VAL A 90 2.98 3.56 5.64
CA VAL A 90 2.17 3.65 4.43
C VAL A 90 2.91 4.45 3.35
N LEU A 91 3.41 5.63 3.71
CA LEU A 91 4.11 6.52 2.78
C LEU A 91 5.42 5.90 2.27
N VAL A 92 6.19 5.27 3.16
CA VAL A 92 7.46 4.63 2.79
C VAL A 92 7.20 3.47 1.84
N GLY A 93 6.22 2.60 2.15
CA GLY A 93 5.89 1.46 1.29
C GLY A 93 5.46 1.90 -0.11
N GLY A 94 4.55 2.87 -0.20
CA GLY A 94 4.10 3.41 -1.47
C GLY A 94 5.20 4.11 -2.24
N SER A 95 6.02 4.90 -1.56
CA SER A 95 7.13 5.63 -2.18
C SER A 95 8.20 4.68 -2.72
N GLN A 96 8.55 3.64 -1.99
CA GLN A 96 9.51 2.63 -2.44
C GLN A 96 9.00 1.91 -3.69
N ALA A 97 7.73 1.51 -3.68
CA ALA A 97 7.13 0.83 -4.83
C ALA A 97 7.16 1.72 -6.08
N LEU A 98 6.78 2.98 -5.94
CA LEU A 98 6.79 3.95 -7.04
C LEU A 98 8.20 4.22 -7.53
N TRP A 99 9.16 4.38 -6.61
CA TRP A 99 10.55 4.66 -6.97
C TRP A 99 11.16 3.51 -7.76
N ILE A 100 10.98 2.28 -7.29
CA ILE A 100 11.53 1.11 -7.97
C ILE A 100 10.84 0.91 -9.34
N ALA A 101 9.52 1.03 -9.38
CA ALA A 101 8.77 0.86 -10.63
C ALA A 101 9.07 1.95 -11.66
N GLY A 102 9.38 3.17 -11.21
CA GLY A 102 9.66 4.30 -12.08
C GLY A 102 11.15 4.54 -12.38
N CYS A 103 12.03 3.71 -11.84
CA CYS A 103 13.47 3.89 -11.93
C CYS A 103 14.00 3.29 -13.25
N GLU A 104 13.67 3.95 -14.33
CA GLU A 104 14.15 3.60 -15.67
C GLU A 104 14.78 4.84 -16.36
#